data_54eb714ffe62eed22e52d8e4c4a68729
#
_entry.id   54eb714ffe62eed22e52d8e4c4a68729
#
_cell.length_a   1.000
_cell.length_b   1.000
_cell.length_c   1.000
_cell.angle_alpha   90.00
_cell.angle_beta   90.00
_cell.angle_gamma   90.00
#
_symmetry.space_group_name_H-M   'P 1'
#
loop_
_entity.id
_entity.type
_entity.pdbx_description
1 polymer ?
#
loop_
_entity_poly.entity_id
_entity_poly.type
_entity_poly.pdbx_seq_one_letter_code
_entity_poly.pdbx_strand_id
1 'polypeptide(L)'
;MTAATLAEVLGRAVAKRRAVAGLVVLGWEDARAYVEAAEEAGIPIILQAGPGCRRNTPMQVLGKMFRTLAEGATVPVVCHVDHATTLEECRAGVDAGFTSVMIDGSKLPLDDNIALTARVVAEAHRAGVSVEGEVGVVGYVRGAPSRATAPEEATRLERDSGLDALAVSVGNVHLAEERASEIDCEALAAIQAVTRVPLVLHGGSGVPVAMRQRLARDYRVTKFNIGTELRMAFGAALRAYLAAHPQSFDRIEILGATAPALKGAASEVLTALWRPWPTKAATSPAR
;
A
#
# COMPACT_ATOMS: atom_id res chain seq x y z
N MET A 1 4.02 19.31 -7.75
CA MET A 1 2.75 19.13 -7.02
C MET A 1 2.95 18.01 -6.01
N THR A 2 2.43 18.15 -4.81
CA THR A 2 2.57 17.18 -3.71
C THR A 2 1.53 16.06 -3.79
N ALA A 3 0.35 16.32 -4.35
CA ALA A 3 -0.59 15.27 -4.73
C ALA A 3 -0.06 14.55 -6.00
N ALA A 4 0.54 13.38 -5.80
CA ALA A 4 1.23 12.61 -6.82
C ALA A 4 0.44 11.39 -7.27
N THR A 5 0.71 10.89 -8.48
CA THR A 5 0.16 9.62 -8.96
C THR A 5 0.99 8.43 -8.44
N LEU A 6 0.40 7.23 -8.45
CA LEU A 6 1.11 6.01 -8.07
C LEU A 6 2.30 5.74 -9.01
N ALA A 7 2.10 5.89 -10.32
CA ALA A 7 3.14 5.68 -11.33
C ALA A 7 4.37 6.58 -11.09
N GLU A 8 4.16 7.88 -10.77
CA GLU A 8 5.25 8.82 -10.48
C GLU A 8 6.07 8.39 -9.25
N VAL A 9 5.38 8.01 -8.17
CA VAL A 9 6.03 7.66 -6.91
C VAL A 9 6.74 6.32 -7.02
N LEU A 10 6.09 5.30 -7.61
CA LEU A 10 6.71 3.99 -7.79
C LEU A 10 7.84 4.00 -8.82
N GLY A 11 7.76 4.80 -9.87
CA GLY A 11 8.87 4.99 -10.82
C GLY A 11 10.15 5.50 -10.14
N ARG A 12 10.00 6.46 -9.20
CA ARG A 12 11.12 6.94 -8.37
C ARG A 12 11.65 5.86 -7.42
N ALA A 13 10.75 5.03 -6.88
CA ALA A 13 11.12 3.93 -5.98
C ALA A 13 11.94 2.85 -6.72
N VAL A 14 11.52 2.48 -7.94
CA VAL A 14 12.28 1.56 -8.83
C VAL A 14 13.70 2.09 -9.06
N ALA A 15 13.82 3.34 -9.48
CA ALA A 15 15.11 3.96 -9.79
C ALA A 15 16.06 3.99 -8.57
N LYS A 16 15.51 4.11 -7.37
CA LYS A 16 16.26 4.14 -6.12
C LYS A 16 16.44 2.76 -5.47
N ARG A 17 15.86 1.70 -6.02
CA ARG A 17 15.75 0.37 -5.41
C ARG A 17 15.19 0.47 -3.98
N ARG A 18 14.05 1.13 -3.83
CA ARG A 18 13.33 1.38 -2.59
C ARG A 18 11.88 0.98 -2.75
N ALA A 19 11.16 0.97 -1.63
CA ALA A 19 9.72 0.82 -1.67
C ALA A 19 9.04 1.97 -0.93
N VAL A 20 7.78 2.24 -1.31
CA VAL A 20 6.90 3.19 -0.65
C VAL A 20 5.85 2.42 0.14
N ALA A 21 5.54 2.90 1.33
CA ALA A 21 4.48 2.32 2.12
C ALA A 21 3.10 2.81 1.65
N GLY A 22 2.22 1.86 1.35
CA GLY A 22 0.79 2.10 1.25
C GLY A 22 0.17 1.93 2.63
N LEU A 23 -0.08 3.03 3.34
CA LEU A 23 -0.59 3.01 4.70
C LEU A 23 -2.11 3.03 4.71
N VAL A 24 -2.71 1.98 5.32
CA VAL A 24 -4.16 1.85 5.38
C VAL A 24 -4.75 2.85 6.36
N VAL A 25 -5.56 3.76 5.83
CA VAL A 25 -6.27 4.79 6.59
C VAL A 25 -7.65 4.26 7.01
N LEU A 26 -8.05 4.54 8.24
CA LEU A 26 -9.38 4.24 8.78
C LEU A 26 -10.12 5.50 9.21
N GLY A 27 -9.43 6.61 9.44
CA GLY A 27 -10.00 7.89 9.84
C GLY A 27 -9.05 9.06 9.61
N TRP A 28 -9.50 10.24 10.05
CA TRP A 28 -8.73 11.50 9.96
C TRP A 28 -7.43 11.45 10.74
N GLU A 29 -7.48 10.88 11.94
CA GLU A 29 -6.35 10.81 12.86
C GLU A 29 -5.18 10.02 12.26
N ASP A 30 -5.51 8.90 11.61
CA ASP A 30 -4.52 8.05 10.92
C ASP A 30 -3.88 8.84 9.77
N ALA A 31 -4.72 9.37 8.86
CA ALA A 31 -4.26 10.03 7.65
C ALA A 31 -3.34 11.21 7.97
N ARG A 32 -3.71 12.03 8.96
CA ARG A 32 -2.91 13.17 9.42
C ARG A 32 -1.58 12.72 10.02
N ALA A 33 -1.61 11.77 10.95
CA ALA A 33 -0.40 11.27 11.61
C ALA A 33 0.59 10.66 10.61
N TYR A 34 0.09 9.98 9.57
CA TYR A 34 0.92 9.38 8.53
C TYR A 34 1.56 10.42 7.62
N VAL A 35 0.82 11.47 7.25
CA VAL A 35 1.39 12.57 6.45
C VAL A 35 2.42 13.34 7.26
N GLU A 36 2.16 13.68 8.52
CA GLU A 36 3.13 14.30 9.42
C GLU A 36 4.43 13.48 9.55
N ALA A 37 4.32 12.16 9.70
CA ALA A 37 5.49 11.26 9.74
C ALA A 37 6.28 11.26 8.42
N ALA A 38 5.58 11.30 7.29
CA ALA A 38 6.19 11.35 5.96
C ALA A 38 6.93 12.68 5.72
N GLU A 39 6.35 13.81 6.13
CA GLU A 39 6.96 15.13 6.03
C GLU A 39 8.22 15.26 6.89
N GLU A 40 8.17 14.83 8.14
CA GLU A 40 9.35 14.83 9.03
C GLU A 40 10.50 13.96 8.49
N ALA A 41 10.15 12.85 7.84
CA ALA A 41 11.14 11.97 7.25
C ALA A 41 11.63 12.41 5.86
N GLY A 42 10.90 13.31 5.16
CA GLY A 42 11.13 13.69 3.76
C GLY A 42 10.87 12.55 2.78
N ILE A 43 9.87 11.70 3.05
CA ILE A 43 9.61 10.43 2.35
C ILE A 43 8.24 10.46 1.68
N PRO A 44 8.09 10.00 0.41
CA PRO A 44 6.78 9.88 -0.23
C PRO A 44 5.92 8.81 0.45
N ILE A 45 4.59 9.00 0.41
CA ILE A 45 3.63 8.12 1.07
C ILE A 45 2.42 7.84 0.17
N ILE A 46 1.78 6.68 0.36
CA ILE A 46 0.50 6.32 -0.26
C ILE A 46 -0.54 6.19 0.86
N LEU A 47 -1.56 7.07 0.87
CA LEU A 47 -2.72 6.93 1.73
C LEU A 47 -3.74 5.99 1.06
N GLN A 48 -4.13 4.91 1.73
CA GLN A 48 -4.99 3.87 1.15
C GLN A 48 -6.36 3.82 1.82
N ALA A 49 -7.43 3.94 0.99
CA ALA A 49 -8.81 3.75 1.39
C ALA A 49 -9.28 2.34 1.02
N GLY A 50 -9.11 1.37 1.91
CA GLY A 50 -9.57 0.00 1.71
C GLY A 50 -11.09 -0.18 1.87
N PRO A 51 -11.65 -1.37 1.53
CA PRO A 51 -13.09 -1.62 1.56
C PRO A 51 -13.73 -1.35 2.93
N GLY A 52 -13.04 -1.69 4.02
CA GLY A 52 -13.52 -1.41 5.38
C GLY A 52 -13.69 0.09 5.66
N CYS A 53 -12.71 0.89 5.25
CA CYS A 53 -12.76 2.34 5.38
C CYS A 53 -13.91 2.93 4.53
N ARG A 54 -14.05 2.50 3.26
CA ARG A 54 -15.09 2.98 2.35
C ARG A 54 -16.52 2.59 2.76
N ARG A 55 -16.70 1.49 3.49
CA ARG A 55 -18.01 1.15 4.11
C ARG A 55 -18.36 2.07 5.26
N ASN A 56 -17.36 2.57 5.99
CA ASN A 56 -17.57 3.46 7.14
C ASN A 56 -17.69 4.93 6.73
N THR A 57 -16.95 5.36 5.71
CA THR A 57 -16.84 6.75 5.28
C THR A 57 -17.05 6.84 3.76
N PRO A 58 -17.99 7.68 3.27
CA PRO A 58 -18.25 7.83 1.84
C PRO A 58 -17.00 8.22 1.04
N MET A 59 -16.91 7.71 -0.21
CA MET A 59 -15.76 7.93 -1.11
C MET A 59 -15.44 9.41 -1.30
N GLN A 60 -16.44 10.27 -1.46
CA GLN A 60 -16.28 11.72 -1.65
C GLN A 60 -15.66 12.39 -0.41
N VAL A 61 -16.01 11.93 0.79
CA VAL A 61 -15.43 12.44 2.05
C VAL A 61 -13.97 12.03 2.15
N LEU A 62 -13.67 10.76 1.86
CA LEU A 62 -12.29 10.24 1.85
C LEU A 62 -11.43 10.94 0.81
N GLY A 63 -11.94 11.12 -0.41
CA GLY A 63 -11.24 11.83 -1.48
C GLY A 63 -10.89 13.25 -1.11
N LYS A 64 -11.81 14.03 -0.56
CA LYS A 64 -11.56 15.40 -0.08
C LYS A 64 -10.55 15.43 1.07
N MET A 65 -10.68 14.52 2.03
CA MET A 65 -9.74 14.39 3.15
C MET A 65 -8.31 14.10 2.66
N PHE A 66 -8.14 13.11 1.79
CA PHE A 66 -6.83 12.74 1.25
C PHE A 66 -6.23 13.86 0.39
N ARG A 67 -7.04 14.47 -0.47
CA ARG A 67 -6.62 15.61 -1.30
C ARG A 67 -6.17 16.81 -0.47
N THR A 68 -6.92 17.17 0.57
CA THR A 68 -6.57 18.28 1.48
C THR A 68 -5.19 18.03 2.10
N LEU A 69 -4.95 16.83 2.61
CA LEU A 69 -3.66 16.45 3.18
C LEU A 69 -2.53 16.43 2.12
N ALA A 70 -2.80 15.85 0.96
CA ALA A 70 -1.82 15.74 -0.12
C ALA A 70 -1.41 17.12 -0.69
N GLU A 71 -2.36 18.03 -0.85
CA GLU A 71 -2.11 19.37 -1.38
C GLU A 71 -1.38 20.27 -0.38
N GLY A 72 -1.62 20.08 0.92
CA GLY A 72 -0.91 20.80 2.00
C GLY A 72 0.46 20.22 2.37
N ALA A 73 0.77 19.00 1.94
CA ALA A 73 2.00 18.31 2.30
C ALA A 73 3.25 18.89 1.62
N THR A 74 4.41 18.68 2.23
CA THR A 74 5.74 19.04 1.68
C THR A 74 6.39 17.89 0.92
N VAL A 75 5.83 16.68 1.01
CA VAL A 75 6.29 15.45 0.33
C VAL A 75 5.23 14.94 -0.65
N PRO A 76 5.60 14.10 -1.64
CA PRO A 76 4.62 13.45 -2.52
C PRO A 76 3.69 12.53 -1.75
N VAL A 77 2.38 12.74 -1.89
CA VAL A 77 1.32 11.93 -1.30
C VAL A 77 0.42 11.39 -2.40
N VAL A 78 0.27 10.08 -2.46
CA VAL A 78 -0.67 9.40 -3.36
C VAL A 78 -1.98 9.16 -2.62
N CYS A 79 -3.10 9.59 -3.20
CA CYS A 79 -4.44 9.28 -2.73
C CYS A 79 -4.93 8.02 -3.45
N HIS A 80 -5.04 6.88 -2.77
CA HIS A 80 -5.24 5.57 -3.40
C HIS A 80 -6.53 4.88 -2.92
N VAL A 81 -7.38 4.48 -3.88
CA VAL A 81 -8.49 3.55 -3.62
C VAL A 81 -7.94 2.13 -3.66
N ASP A 82 -8.02 1.41 -2.56
CA ASP A 82 -7.46 0.08 -2.37
C ASP A 82 -8.56 -1.00 -2.47
N HIS A 83 -8.34 -2.05 -3.29
CA HIS A 83 -9.28 -3.15 -3.52
C HIS A 83 -10.71 -2.71 -3.93
N ALA A 84 -10.86 -1.88 -4.95
CA ALA A 84 -12.14 -1.76 -5.65
C ALA A 84 -12.41 -3.02 -6.46
N THR A 85 -13.66 -3.46 -6.55
CA THR A 85 -14.05 -4.69 -7.24
C THR A 85 -14.90 -4.44 -8.49
N THR A 86 -15.29 -3.20 -8.71
CA THR A 86 -16.10 -2.80 -9.88
C THR A 86 -15.54 -1.54 -10.54
N LEU A 87 -15.87 -1.37 -11.81
CA LEU A 87 -15.55 -0.16 -12.57
C LEU A 87 -16.19 1.09 -11.94
N GLU A 88 -17.38 0.95 -11.40
CA GLU A 88 -18.14 2.03 -10.75
C GLU A 88 -17.46 2.52 -9.48
N GLU A 89 -16.89 1.62 -8.67
CA GLU A 89 -16.09 2.01 -7.50
C GLU A 89 -14.82 2.78 -7.93
N CYS A 90 -14.13 2.35 -8.98
CA CYS A 90 -12.97 3.06 -9.51
C CYS A 90 -13.35 4.45 -10.05
N ARG A 91 -14.45 4.56 -10.80
CA ARG A 91 -15.00 5.86 -11.26
C ARG A 91 -15.29 6.79 -10.09
N ALA A 92 -16.02 6.29 -9.09
CA ALA A 92 -16.32 7.07 -7.88
C ALA A 92 -15.06 7.57 -7.18
N GLY A 93 -13.97 6.79 -7.18
CA GLY A 93 -12.66 7.19 -6.68
C GLY A 93 -12.04 8.33 -7.51
N VAL A 94 -12.03 8.18 -8.84
CA VAL A 94 -11.56 9.23 -9.77
C VAL A 94 -12.34 10.53 -9.57
N ASP A 95 -13.66 10.44 -9.53
CA ASP A 95 -14.57 11.60 -9.35
C ASP A 95 -14.40 12.26 -7.97
N ALA A 96 -14.03 11.50 -6.94
CA ALA A 96 -13.74 12.00 -5.60
C ALA A 96 -12.36 12.68 -5.49
N GLY A 97 -11.51 12.58 -6.53
CA GLY A 97 -10.19 13.21 -6.60
C GLY A 97 -9.03 12.33 -6.12
N PHE A 98 -9.21 11.01 -6.05
CA PHE A 98 -8.09 10.10 -5.85
C PHE A 98 -7.12 10.16 -7.04
N THR A 99 -5.82 10.03 -6.76
CA THR A 99 -4.74 10.07 -7.77
C THR A 99 -4.32 8.68 -8.24
N SER A 100 -4.88 7.65 -7.62
CA SER A 100 -4.67 6.25 -7.96
C SER A 100 -5.87 5.40 -7.53
N VAL A 101 -6.20 4.39 -8.32
CA VAL A 101 -7.22 3.39 -8.01
C VAL A 101 -6.66 1.98 -8.23
N MET A 102 -7.06 1.04 -7.38
CA MET A 102 -6.80 -0.37 -7.59
C MET A 102 -8.10 -1.08 -7.97
N ILE A 103 -8.04 -1.89 -9.02
CA ILE A 103 -9.09 -2.83 -9.39
C ILE A 103 -8.66 -4.26 -9.04
N ASP A 104 -9.40 -4.91 -8.17
CA ASP A 104 -9.16 -6.27 -7.74
C ASP A 104 -10.10 -7.23 -8.47
N GLY A 105 -9.62 -7.72 -9.61
CA GLY A 105 -10.25 -8.78 -10.41
C GLY A 105 -9.69 -10.18 -10.10
N SER A 106 -8.89 -10.35 -9.05
CA SER A 106 -8.14 -11.57 -8.75
C SER A 106 -9.01 -12.84 -8.59
N LYS A 107 -10.28 -12.66 -8.24
CA LYS A 107 -11.27 -13.74 -8.09
C LYS A 107 -12.01 -14.08 -9.37
N LEU A 108 -11.86 -13.30 -10.42
CA LEU A 108 -12.46 -13.55 -11.73
C LEU A 108 -11.58 -14.50 -12.54
N PRO A 109 -12.13 -15.16 -13.58
CA PRO A 109 -11.32 -15.74 -14.63
C PRO A 109 -10.34 -14.71 -15.20
N LEU A 110 -9.14 -15.15 -15.61
CA LEU A 110 -8.07 -14.23 -16.03
C LEU A 110 -8.51 -13.28 -17.16
N ASP A 111 -9.23 -13.78 -18.16
CA ASP A 111 -9.69 -12.95 -19.28
C ASP A 111 -10.67 -11.88 -18.85
N ASP A 112 -11.55 -12.18 -17.88
CA ASP A 112 -12.50 -11.22 -17.32
C ASP A 112 -11.76 -10.18 -16.44
N ASN A 113 -10.75 -10.60 -15.67
CA ASN A 113 -9.88 -9.69 -14.92
C ASN A 113 -9.16 -8.73 -15.87
N ILE A 114 -8.55 -9.23 -16.92
CA ILE A 114 -7.88 -8.43 -17.95
C ILE A 114 -8.86 -7.42 -18.58
N ALA A 115 -10.03 -7.87 -19.00
CA ALA A 115 -11.03 -7.00 -19.61
C ALA A 115 -11.52 -5.91 -18.66
N LEU A 116 -11.77 -6.25 -17.39
CA LEU A 116 -12.17 -5.30 -16.37
C LEU A 116 -11.06 -4.29 -16.09
N THR A 117 -9.83 -4.77 -15.87
CA THR A 117 -8.67 -3.91 -15.59
C THR A 117 -8.40 -2.96 -16.75
N ALA A 118 -8.43 -3.43 -18.00
CA ALA A 118 -8.24 -2.59 -19.20
C ALA A 118 -9.28 -1.47 -19.30
N ARG A 119 -10.55 -1.75 -18.95
CA ARG A 119 -11.61 -0.73 -18.91
C ARG A 119 -11.33 0.33 -17.86
N VAL A 120 -10.91 -0.08 -16.66
CA VAL A 120 -10.53 0.86 -15.58
C VAL A 120 -9.34 1.71 -16.02
N VAL A 121 -8.29 1.10 -16.60
CA VAL A 121 -7.11 1.81 -17.11
C VAL A 121 -7.52 2.85 -18.15
N ALA A 122 -8.32 2.48 -19.14
CA ALA A 122 -8.75 3.39 -20.20
C ALA A 122 -9.49 4.62 -19.66
N GLU A 123 -10.25 4.49 -18.58
CA GLU A 123 -10.98 5.61 -17.97
C GLU A 123 -10.11 6.42 -17.01
N ALA A 124 -9.38 5.76 -16.11
CA ALA A 124 -8.54 6.41 -15.13
C ALA A 124 -7.41 7.22 -15.78
N HIS A 125 -6.73 6.67 -16.81
CA HIS A 125 -5.66 7.35 -17.51
C HIS A 125 -6.14 8.63 -18.22
N ARG A 126 -7.40 8.69 -18.74
CA ARG A 126 -7.95 9.94 -19.29
C ARG A 126 -8.06 11.04 -18.23
N ALA A 127 -8.20 10.68 -16.97
CA ALA A 127 -8.24 11.62 -15.84
C ALA A 127 -6.85 11.84 -15.20
N GLY A 128 -5.78 11.25 -15.74
CA GLY A 128 -4.43 11.33 -15.17
C GLY A 128 -4.27 10.54 -13.85
N VAL A 129 -5.10 9.50 -13.64
CA VAL A 129 -5.11 8.66 -12.46
C VAL A 129 -4.45 7.32 -12.77
N SER A 130 -3.51 6.87 -11.92
CA SER A 130 -2.83 5.58 -12.08
C SER A 130 -3.70 4.40 -11.64
N VAL A 131 -3.44 3.23 -12.24
CA VAL A 131 -4.17 1.99 -11.96
C VAL A 131 -3.25 0.89 -11.47
N GLU A 132 -3.59 0.30 -10.32
CA GLU A 132 -3.04 -0.96 -9.81
C GLU A 132 -4.02 -2.08 -10.12
N GLY A 133 -3.51 -3.24 -10.56
CA GLY A 133 -4.30 -4.46 -10.73
C GLY A 133 -3.71 -5.60 -9.92
N GLU A 134 -4.46 -6.69 -9.75
CA GLU A 134 -4.03 -7.87 -9.00
C GLU A 134 -4.26 -9.15 -9.78
N VAL A 135 -3.28 -10.06 -9.70
CA VAL A 135 -3.38 -11.44 -10.20
C VAL A 135 -2.78 -12.43 -9.20
N GLY A 136 -3.33 -13.62 -9.15
CA GLY A 136 -3.24 -14.46 -7.96
C GLY A 136 -4.34 -14.06 -6.97
N VAL A 137 -4.32 -14.55 -5.77
CA VAL A 137 -5.23 -14.14 -4.69
C VAL A 137 -4.43 -14.04 -3.42
N VAL A 138 -4.36 -12.88 -2.82
CA VAL A 138 -3.79 -12.72 -1.48
C VAL A 138 -4.86 -13.06 -0.45
N GLY A 139 -4.66 -14.17 0.26
CA GLY A 139 -5.61 -14.66 1.26
C GLY A 139 -5.51 -13.93 2.59
N TYR A 140 -6.24 -14.44 3.58
CA TYR A 140 -6.29 -13.90 4.94
C TYR A 140 -5.83 -14.97 5.92
N VAL A 141 -5.13 -14.60 6.99
CA VAL A 141 -4.67 -15.53 8.05
C VAL A 141 -5.82 -16.37 8.61
N ARG A 142 -7.00 -15.75 8.76
CA ARG A 142 -8.24 -16.42 9.17
C ARG A 142 -9.32 -16.14 8.14
N GLY A 143 -9.28 -16.82 6.98
CA GLY A 143 -10.24 -16.54 5.90
C GLY A 143 -9.94 -17.30 4.62
N ALA A 144 -10.21 -16.64 3.48
CA ALA A 144 -9.98 -17.23 2.17
C ALA A 144 -8.50 -17.60 1.96
N PRO A 145 -8.19 -18.77 1.37
CA PRO A 145 -6.82 -19.18 1.07
C PRO A 145 -6.21 -18.29 -0.02
N SER A 146 -4.88 -18.24 -0.05
CA SER A 146 -4.14 -17.61 -1.13
C SER A 146 -4.12 -18.51 -2.38
N ARG A 147 -4.05 -17.90 -3.57
CA ARG A 147 -3.67 -18.53 -4.83
C ARG A 147 -2.44 -17.81 -5.37
N ALA A 148 -1.36 -18.56 -5.55
CA ALA A 148 -0.12 -17.99 -6.05
C ALA A 148 -0.30 -17.36 -7.45
N THR A 149 0.46 -16.33 -7.74
CA THR A 149 0.53 -15.69 -9.04
C THR A 149 1.40 -16.53 -9.98
N ALA A 150 0.85 -16.92 -11.12
CA ALA A 150 1.63 -17.54 -12.21
C ALA A 150 2.29 -16.45 -13.08
N PRO A 151 3.58 -16.61 -13.49
CA PRO A 151 4.27 -15.65 -14.35
C PRO A 151 3.53 -15.33 -15.65
N GLU A 152 2.91 -16.34 -16.28
CA GLU A 152 2.13 -16.19 -17.52
C GLU A 152 0.88 -15.33 -17.30
N GLU A 153 0.17 -15.52 -16.17
CA GLU A 153 -0.98 -14.69 -15.81
C GLU A 153 -0.55 -13.23 -15.56
N ALA A 154 0.57 -13.02 -14.86
CA ALA A 154 1.13 -11.70 -14.60
C ALA A 154 1.49 -10.96 -15.89
N THR A 155 2.16 -11.65 -16.83
CA THR A 155 2.52 -11.11 -18.16
C THR A 155 1.28 -10.69 -18.95
N ARG A 156 0.27 -11.56 -18.97
CA ARG A 156 -0.95 -11.29 -19.73
C ARG A 156 -1.73 -10.10 -19.15
N LEU A 157 -1.89 -10.06 -17.81
CA LEU A 157 -2.59 -8.95 -17.17
C LEU A 157 -1.87 -7.62 -17.43
N GLU A 158 -0.53 -7.57 -17.25
CA GLU A 158 0.24 -6.35 -17.53
C GLU A 158 0.10 -5.90 -18.98
N ARG A 159 0.39 -6.80 -19.93
CA ARG A 159 0.44 -6.47 -21.36
C ARG A 159 -0.91 -6.04 -21.92
N ASP A 160 -1.97 -6.78 -21.55
CA ASP A 160 -3.27 -6.64 -22.20
C ASP A 160 -4.16 -5.60 -21.50
N SER A 161 -3.87 -5.20 -20.24
CA SER A 161 -4.60 -4.15 -19.54
C SER A 161 -3.93 -2.78 -19.56
N GLY A 162 -2.59 -2.71 -19.60
CA GLY A 162 -1.83 -1.46 -19.55
C GLY A 162 -1.81 -0.79 -18.17
N LEU A 163 -1.96 -1.56 -17.08
CA LEU A 163 -1.89 -1.08 -15.70
C LEU A 163 -0.52 -0.49 -15.34
N ASP A 164 -0.44 0.32 -14.28
CA ASP A 164 0.77 1.02 -13.84
C ASP A 164 1.54 0.28 -12.72
N ALA A 165 0.87 -0.62 -12.00
CA ALA A 165 1.46 -1.43 -10.93
C ALA A 165 0.71 -2.75 -10.78
N LEU A 166 1.44 -3.83 -10.44
CA LEU A 166 0.91 -5.18 -10.36
C LEU A 166 1.06 -5.76 -8.96
N ALA A 167 -0.06 -6.02 -8.29
CA ALA A 167 -0.11 -6.76 -7.05
C ALA A 167 -0.04 -8.27 -7.30
N VAL A 168 0.82 -8.95 -6.52
CA VAL A 168 1.10 -10.38 -6.68
C VAL A 168 1.00 -11.14 -5.37
N SER A 169 0.63 -12.43 -5.47
CA SER A 169 0.53 -13.37 -4.36
C SER A 169 1.68 -14.38 -4.43
N VAL A 170 2.63 -14.25 -3.51
CA VAL A 170 3.87 -15.05 -3.43
C VAL A 170 4.17 -15.48 -1.99
N GLY A 171 3.14 -15.89 -1.23
CA GLY A 171 3.25 -16.27 0.18
C GLY A 171 2.88 -15.17 1.17
N ASN A 172 2.60 -13.97 0.70
CA ASN A 172 2.06 -12.87 1.50
C ASN A 172 0.58 -13.11 1.85
N VAL A 173 0.17 -12.66 3.04
CA VAL A 173 -1.21 -12.82 3.53
C VAL A 173 -1.70 -11.55 4.22
N HIS A 174 -3.00 -11.28 4.13
CA HIS A 174 -3.64 -10.16 4.82
C HIS A 174 -3.81 -10.43 6.32
N LEU A 175 -3.83 -9.35 7.11
CA LEU A 175 -4.12 -9.35 8.55
C LEU A 175 -3.18 -10.22 9.40
N ALA A 176 -1.94 -10.42 8.95
CA ALA A 176 -0.92 -11.08 9.76
C ALA A 176 -0.51 -10.17 10.92
N GLU A 177 -0.69 -10.65 12.14
CA GLU A 177 -0.30 -9.96 13.37
C GLU A 177 1.18 -10.18 13.69
N GLU A 178 1.75 -11.29 13.21
CA GLU A 178 3.17 -11.62 13.34
C GLU A 178 3.92 -11.43 12.02
N ARG A 179 5.19 -11.05 12.10
CA ARG A 179 6.07 -10.89 10.94
C ARG A 179 6.71 -12.23 10.55
N ALA A 180 5.88 -13.17 10.15
CA ALA A 180 6.25 -14.56 9.86
C ALA A 180 5.89 -15.01 8.43
N SER A 181 5.45 -14.10 7.54
CA SER A 181 5.15 -14.46 6.16
C SER A 181 6.41 -14.90 5.42
N GLU A 182 6.38 -16.11 4.89
CA GLU A 182 7.43 -16.66 4.04
C GLU A 182 7.14 -16.29 2.58
N ILE A 183 8.03 -15.47 1.99
CA ILE A 183 7.89 -15.02 0.62
C ILE A 183 8.64 -15.96 -0.31
N ASP A 184 7.93 -16.50 -1.30
CA ASP A 184 8.51 -17.29 -2.39
C ASP A 184 9.30 -16.38 -3.33
N CYS A 185 10.60 -16.29 -3.06
CA CYS A 185 11.51 -15.48 -3.85
C CYS A 185 11.78 -16.05 -5.25
N GLU A 186 11.58 -17.35 -5.47
CA GLU A 186 11.77 -17.97 -6.80
C GLU A 186 10.58 -17.60 -7.70
N ALA A 187 9.35 -17.75 -7.19
CA ALA A 187 8.15 -17.29 -7.88
C ALA A 187 8.22 -15.79 -8.20
N LEU A 188 8.66 -14.97 -7.23
CA LEU A 188 8.80 -13.53 -7.42
C LEU A 188 9.85 -13.17 -8.47
N ALA A 189 10.99 -13.90 -8.52
CA ALA A 189 12.00 -13.73 -9.56
C ALA A 189 11.46 -14.10 -10.95
N ALA A 190 10.70 -15.19 -11.06
CA ALA A 190 10.06 -15.60 -12.31
C ALA A 190 9.06 -14.56 -12.82
N ILE A 191 8.21 -14.00 -11.92
CA ILE A 191 7.27 -12.92 -12.26
C ILE A 191 8.03 -11.68 -12.72
N GLN A 192 9.05 -11.26 -11.98
CA GLN A 192 9.87 -10.09 -12.32
C GLN A 192 10.56 -10.22 -13.68
N ALA A 193 10.97 -11.42 -14.06
CA ALA A 193 11.66 -11.65 -15.34
C ALA A 193 10.74 -11.41 -16.55
N VAL A 194 9.43 -11.58 -16.40
CA VAL A 194 8.45 -11.50 -17.49
C VAL A 194 7.54 -10.27 -17.41
N THR A 195 7.66 -9.44 -16.36
CA THR A 195 6.90 -8.20 -16.19
C THR A 195 7.83 -6.99 -16.16
N ARG A 196 7.30 -5.79 -16.44
CA ARG A 196 8.05 -4.53 -16.47
C ARG A 196 7.57 -3.51 -15.44
N VAL A 197 6.28 -3.55 -15.09
CA VAL A 197 5.69 -2.62 -14.11
C VAL A 197 6.21 -2.86 -12.70
N PRO A 198 6.12 -1.87 -11.81
CA PRO A 198 6.39 -2.02 -10.39
C PRO A 198 5.54 -3.13 -9.77
N LEU A 199 6.15 -3.98 -8.93
CA LEU A 199 5.45 -5.02 -8.20
C LEU A 199 4.99 -4.51 -6.84
N VAL A 200 3.82 -4.99 -6.40
CA VAL A 200 3.18 -4.63 -5.14
C VAL A 200 2.95 -5.88 -4.30
N LEU A 201 3.23 -5.79 -3.01
CA LEU A 201 2.89 -6.84 -2.05
C LEU A 201 1.86 -6.34 -1.03
N HIS A 202 0.70 -6.98 -1.02
CA HIS A 202 -0.32 -6.81 0.01
C HIS A 202 0.06 -7.61 1.26
N GLY A 203 -0.59 -7.30 2.40
CA GLY A 203 -0.28 -7.96 3.66
C GLY A 203 1.16 -7.71 4.16
N GLY A 204 1.74 -6.58 3.78
CA GLY A 204 3.12 -6.25 4.09
C GLY A 204 3.47 -6.22 5.58
N SER A 205 2.49 -5.98 6.48
CA SER A 205 2.71 -6.06 7.94
C SER A 205 3.22 -7.43 8.39
N GLY A 206 2.82 -8.52 7.72
CA GLY A 206 3.29 -9.88 8.00
C GLY A 206 4.69 -10.18 7.48
N VAL A 207 5.26 -9.35 6.61
CA VAL A 207 6.59 -9.57 6.03
C VAL A 207 7.66 -8.98 6.93
N PRO A 208 8.70 -9.75 7.34
CA PRO A 208 9.81 -9.23 8.15
C PRO A 208 10.48 -8.01 7.50
N VAL A 209 10.89 -7.01 8.29
CA VAL A 209 11.47 -5.75 7.79
C VAL A 209 12.68 -5.99 6.88
N ALA A 210 13.62 -6.87 7.28
CA ALA A 210 14.78 -7.21 6.46
C ALA A 210 14.39 -7.84 5.11
N MET A 211 13.29 -8.63 5.10
CA MET A 211 12.75 -9.20 3.86
C MET A 211 12.13 -8.11 2.98
N ARG A 212 11.30 -7.21 3.53
CA ARG A 212 10.76 -6.07 2.75
C ARG A 212 11.89 -5.28 2.07
N GLN A 213 12.99 -5.03 2.79
CA GLN A 213 14.17 -4.36 2.26
C GLN A 213 14.85 -5.14 1.12
N ARG A 214 15.04 -6.45 1.32
CA ARG A 214 15.59 -7.33 0.28
C ARG A 214 14.70 -7.34 -0.97
N LEU A 215 13.39 -7.45 -0.80
CA LEU A 215 12.43 -7.48 -1.91
C LEU A 215 12.43 -6.18 -2.71
N ALA A 216 12.53 -5.03 -2.05
CA ALA A 216 12.62 -3.74 -2.72
C ALA A 216 13.94 -3.58 -3.49
N ARG A 217 15.05 -4.04 -2.92
CA ARG A 217 16.38 -3.92 -3.53
C ARG A 217 16.58 -4.87 -4.71
N ASP A 218 16.15 -6.13 -4.56
CA ASP A 218 16.54 -7.24 -5.44
C ASP A 218 15.43 -7.67 -6.39
N TYR A 219 14.12 -7.38 -6.05
CA TYR A 219 12.96 -7.92 -6.75
C TYR A 219 11.96 -6.87 -7.25
N ARG A 220 12.34 -5.62 -7.38
CA ARG A 220 11.47 -4.54 -7.89
C ARG A 220 10.09 -4.45 -7.20
N VAL A 221 9.99 -4.92 -5.95
CA VAL A 221 8.80 -4.70 -5.12
C VAL A 221 8.87 -3.28 -4.56
N THR A 222 8.01 -2.40 -5.05
CA THR A 222 8.11 -0.97 -4.77
C THR A 222 6.96 -0.41 -3.95
N LYS A 223 5.95 -1.24 -3.65
CA LYS A 223 4.85 -0.89 -2.75
C LYS A 223 4.57 -2.05 -1.81
N PHE A 224 4.41 -1.73 -0.53
CA PHE A 224 3.91 -2.66 0.49
C PHE A 224 2.66 -2.06 1.14
N ASN A 225 1.56 -2.81 1.15
CA ASN A 225 0.35 -2.43 1.87
C ASN A 225 0.52 -2.75 3.36
N ILE A 226 0.50 -1.71 4.19
CA ILE A 226 0.74 -1.79 5.63
C ILE A 226 -0.52 -1.32 6.36
N GLY A 227 -1.10 -2.17 7.17
CA GLY A 227 -2.31 -1.85 7.92
C GLY A 227 -2.34 -2.44 9.32
N THR A 228 -2.01 -3.72 9.48
CA THR A 228 -2.17 -4.43 10.76
C THR A 228 -1.29 -3.83 11.84
N GLU A 229 0.00 -3.62 11.58
CA GLU A 229 0.92 -3.04 12.58
C GLU A 229 0.51 -1.62 13.01
N LEU A 230 -0.06 -0.81 12.13
CA LEU A 230 -0.58 0.53 12.46
C LEU A 230 -1.85 0.45 13.33
N ARG A 231 -2.77 -0.47 13.00
CA ARG A 231 -3.97 -0.73 13.82
C ARG A 231 -3.62 -1.24 15.21
N MET A 232 -2.59 -2.07 15.31
CA MET A 232 -2.10 -2.56 16.61
C MET A 232 -1.53 -1.41 17.45
N ALA A 233 -0.76 -0.50 16.85
CA ALA A 233 -0.25 0.69 17.52
C ALA A 233 -1.39 1.60 18.01
N PHE A 234 -2.39 1.88 17.15
CA PHE A 234 -3.59 2.61 17.54
C PHE A 234 -4.31 1.95 18.72
N GLY A 235 -4.62 0.66 18.60
CA GLY A 235 -5.38 -0.06 19.63
C GLY A 235 -4.64 -0.15 20.96
N ALA A 236 -3.31 -0.25 20.95
CA ALA A 236 -2.48 -0.23 22.17
C ALA A 236 -2.51 1.16 22.83
N ALA A 237 -2.30 2.23 22.06
CA ALA A 237 -2.33 3.60 22.55
C ALA A 237 -3.71 3.99 23.11
N LEU A 238 -4.79 3.62 22.43
CA LEU A 238 -6.16 3.88 22.86
C LEU A 238 -6.45 3.21 24.22
N ARG A 239 -6.10 1.94 24.35
CA ARG A 239 -6.30 1.21 25.63
C ARG A 239 -5.49 1.81 26.76
N ALA A 240 -4.23 2.17 26.50
CA ALA A 240 -3.36 2.79 27.51
C ALA A 240 -3.92 4.13 27.96
N TYR A 241 -4.38 4.96 27.03
CA TYR A 241 -4.97 6.26 27.36
C TYR A 241 -6.23 6.11 28.21
N LEU A 242 -7.18 5.26 27.81
CA LEU A 242 -8.44 5.05 28.54
C LEU A 242 -8.21 4.42 29.93
N ALA A 243 -7.20 3.56 30.08
CA ALA A 243 -6.82 3.02 31.38
C ALA A 243 -6.26 4.10 32.33
N ALA A 244 -5.48 5.04 31.80
CA ALA A 244 -4.92 6.16 32.57
C ALA A 244 -5.94 7.28 32.85
N HIS A 245 -6.95 7.43 31.98
CA HIS A 245 -7.95 8.51 32.06
C HIS A 245 -9.38 7.92 31.98
N PRO A 246 -9.84 7.13 32.97
CA PRO A 246 -11.11 6.39 32.90
C PRO A 246 -12.36 7.31 32.86
N GLN A 247 -12.22 8.59 33.19
CA GLN A 247 -13.29 9.58 33.15
C GLN A 247 -13.29 10.42 31.84
N SER A 248 -12.32 10.23 30.95
CA SER A 248 -12.28 10.97 29.67
C SER A 248 -13.42 10.48 28.77
N PHE A 249 -14.18 11.43 28.22
CA PHE A 249 -15.31 11.17 27.31
C PHE A 249 -15.23 12.01 26.03
N ASP A 250 -14.31 12.96 25.94
CA ASP A 250 -14.13 13.78 24.75
C ASP A 250 -13.43 12.96 23.66
N ARG A 251 -14.16 12.73 22.57
CA ARG A 251 -13.65 11.97 21.42
C ARG A 251 -12.40 12.60 20.82
N ILE A 252 -12.32 13.91 20.76
CA ILE A 252 -11.17 14.63 20.15
C ILE A 252 -9.93 14.39 21.01
N GLU A 253 -10.07 14.50 22.32
CA GLU A 253 -8.98 14.24 23.26
C GLU A 253 -8.53 12.77 23.20
N ILE A 254 -9.49 11.83 23.27
CA ILE A 254 -9.22 10.37 23.25
C ILE A 254 -8.50 9.96 21.97
N LEU A 255 -8.99 10.37 20.81
CA LEU A 255 -8.39 10.01 19.53
C LEU A 255 -7.08 10.78 19.29
N GLY A 256 -7.02 12.05 19.71
CA GLY A 256 -5.80 12.87 19.66
C GLY A 256 -4.64 12.26 20.42
N ALA A 257 -4.90 11.62 21.57
CA ALA A 257 -3.90 10.93 22.37
C ALA A 257 -3.27 9.71 21.67
N THR A 258 -3.89 9.17 20.62
CA THR A 258 -3.33 8.07 19.82
C THR A 258 -2.35 8.53 18.74
N ALA A 259 -2.38 9.81 18.35
CA ALA A 259 -1.61 10.35 17.22
C ALA A 259 -0.09 10.15 17.35
N PRO A 260 0.56 10.33 18.52
CA PRO A 260 2.00 10.07 18.63
C PRO A 260 2.41 8.63 18.34
N ALA A 261 1.60 7.66 18.77
CA ALA A 261 1.86 6.25 18.53
C ALA A 261 1.68 5.87 17.04
N LEU A 262 0.62 6.41 16.40
CA LEU A 262 0.39 6.24 14.96
C LEU A 262 1.53 6.83 14.14
N LYS A 263 1.94 8.07 14.47
CA LYS A 263 3.05 8.76 13.80
C LYS A 263 4.37 8.01 13.98
N GLY A 264 4.66 7.52 15.18
CA GLY A 264 5.85 6.71 15.45
C GLY A 264 5.88 5.42 14.62
N ALA A 265 4.78 4.66 14.63
CA ALA A 265 4.67 3.43 13.85
C ALA A 265 4.78 3.69 12.32
N ALA A 266 4.16 4.76 11.82
CA ALA A 266 4.30 5.16 10.42
C ALA A 266 5.74 5.55 10.08
N SER A 267 6.41 6.34 10.94
CA SER A 267 7.81 6.77 10.74
C SER A 267 8.77 5.57 10.65
N GLU A 268 8.58 4.56 11.49
CA GLU A 268 9.38 3.32 11.45
C GLU A 268 9.21 2.60 10.10
N VAL A 269 7.97 2.41 9.66
CA VAL A 269 7.66 1.76 8.38
C VAL A 269 8.24 2.52 7.20
N LEU A 270 8.00 3.84 7.14
CA LEU A 270 8.48 4.71 6.06
C LEU A 270 10.02 4.69 5.97
N THR A 271 10.66 4.86 7.12
CA THR A 271 12.13 4.87 7.21
C THR A 271 12.73 3.52 6.79
N ALA A 272 12.13 2.42 7.24
CA ALA A 272 12.61 1.08 6.93
C ALA A 272 12.53 0.75 5.43
N LEU A 273 11.56 1.32 4.69
CA LEU A 273 11.36 1.06 3.27
C LEU A 273 12.11 2.02 2.35
N TRP A 274 12.36 3.26 2.79
CA TRP A 274 12.87 4.31 1.91
C TRP A 274 14.32 4.73 2.17
N ARG A 275 14.83 4.69 3.41
CA ARG A 275 16.21 5.10 3.69
C ARG A 275 17.24 4.11 3.11
N PRO A 276 18.47 4.58 2.78
CA PRO A 276 19.54 3.69 2.36
C PRO A 276 19.79 2.60 3.41
N TRP A 277 19.79 1.35 2.97
CA TRP A 277 20.15 0.23 3.85
C TRP A 277 21.66 0.12 3.94
N PRO A 278 22.23 -0.29 5.09
CA PRO A 278 23.66 -0.55 5.18
C PRO A 278 24.00 -1.62 4.13
N THR A 279 24.85 -1.26 3.19
CA THR A 279 25.51 -2.26 2.35
C THR A 279 26.34 -3.13 3.31
N LYS A 280 26.15 -4.46 3.28
CA LYS A 280 27.12 -5.34 3.92
C LYS A 280 28.49 -4.89 3.41
N ALA A 281 29.34 -4.43 4.32
CA ALA A 281 30.75 -4.23 3.99
C ALA A 281 31.22 -5.54 3.36
N ALA A 282 31.78 -5.46 2.15
CA ALA A 282 32.39 -6.61 1.53
C ALA A 282 33.40 -7.16 2.57
N THR A 283 33.11 -8.35 3.10
CA THR A 283 34.09 -9.06 3.89
C THR A 283 35.26 -9.30 2.97
N SER A 284 36.30 -8.48 3.13
CA SER A 284 37.58 -8.69 2.45
C SER A 284 38.01 -10.13 2.77
N PRO A 285 38.32 -10.95 1.77
CA PRO A 285 38.89 -12.26 2.09
C PRO A 285 40.19 -12.02 2.83
N ALA A 286 40.28 -12.58 4.05
CA ALA A 286 41.54 -12.60 4.80
C ALA A 286 42.62 -13.24 3.92
N ARG A 287 43.70 -12.51 3.76
CA ARG A 287 44.93 -13.00 3.08
C ARG A 287 45.61 -14.10 3.90
#